data_71183bdc675ebfaa9178497acb005cc1
#
_entry.id   71183bdc675ebfaa9178497acb005cc1
#
_cell.length_a   1.000
_cell.length_b   1.000
_cell.length_c   1.000
_cell.angle_alpha   90.00
_cell.angle_beta   90.00
_cell.angle_gamma   90.00
#
_symmetry.space_group_name_H-M   'P 1'
#
loop_
_entity.id
_entity.type
_entity.pdbx_description
1 polymer ?
#
loop_
_entity_poly.entity_id
_entity_poly.type
_entity_poly.pdbx_seq_one_letter_code
_entity_poly.pdbx_strand_id
1 'polypeptide(L)'
;MNNRNYIRIIFLILSVLLFSACRQQNSDKSSSAVSRDLYDIAKSDTLKVATMYGSTSYFLFRDELMGYDYEMVENLADYLNLNLEIHIAKTEKEMVQWLHENKVDLVTYNIIETKKLKKNFAFVLPQSESYQVLVQHSGANALSEVTELAGKKVYVNENSIFYDRLKALNDEIGGSIKIVTVDDSISNDDLIDMVAEHKIDYTVAFHNVALLHKFYSKTIDCRMSVGFDQQNGWLVRKNSPKLKKAVVKWSKLPATTQIQSMLFNKYWEKSPYFALRRIKIPKGAISPYDHYFKEYAPQINWDWKLLAAVAFEESRFDPSTQSWAGAGGIMQLMSRTAYDFGLDRNTVLDPERNIEAGVQYIKSLNLSFYRIKDKEERIKFILAAYNCGPAHILDAMALARKFGKNPHIWYNHVEYFLLKKSDPDFYNDPVVKYGYYRGNVTVKYVKRTLNTFEKYKNRK
;
A
#
# COMPACT_ATOMS: atom_id res chain seq x y z
N MET A 1 19.81 -61.89 -60.67
CA MET A 1 19.76 -60.95 -59.56
C MET A 1 18.47 -61.17 -58.81
N ASN A 2 18.59 -61.47 -57.50
CA ASN A 2 17.58 -62.21 -56.72
C ASN A 2 16.41 -61.23 -56.23
N ASN A 3 15.19 -61.64 -56.53
CA ASN A 3 13.95 -60.93 -56.07
C ASN A 3 13.91 -60.54 -54.56
N ARG A 4 14.74 -61.19 -53.76
CA ARG A 4 14.85 -60.85 -52.32
C ARG A 4 15.52 -59.50 -52.03
N ASN A 5 16.36 -59.00 -52.92
CA ASN A 5 17.03 -57.70 -52.72
C ASN A 5 16.12 -56.55 -53.13
N TYR A 6 15.18 -56.70 -54.08
CA TYR A 6 14.18 -55.69 -54.42
C TYR A 6 13.18 -55.48 -53.31
N ILE A 7 12.75 -56.53 -52.63
CA ILE A 7 11.79 -56.43 -51.49
C ILE A 7 12.47 -55.75 -50.31
N ARG A 8 13.75 -55.96 -50.03
CA ARG A 8 14.49 -55.27 -48.98
C ARG A 8 14.71 -53.78 -49.26
N ILE A 9 14.96 -53.43 -50.52
CA ILE A 9 15.10 -52.01 -50.95
C ILE A 9 13.76 -51.26 -50.85
N ILE A 10 12.64 -51.90 -51.25
CA ILE A 10 11.29 -51.33 -51.15
C ILE A 10 10.90 -51.15 -49.67
N PHE A 11 11.22 -52.10 -48.79
CA PHE A 11 10.96 -51.92 -47.35
C PHE A 11 11.85 -50.83 -46.73
N LEU A 12 13.09 -50.64 -47.17
CA LEU A 12 13.96 -49.57 -46.71
C LEU A 12 13.49 -48.21 -47.21
N ILE A 13 13.00 -48.08 -48.44
CA ILE A 13 12.46 -46.86 -48.98
C ILE A 13 11.11 -46.52 -48.32
N LEU A 14 10.26 -47.51 -48.01
CA LEU A 14 8.99 -47.29 -47.31
C LEU A 14 9.23 -46.88 -45.82
N SER A 15 10.26 -47.41 -45.17
CA SER A 15 10.61 -47.00 -43.79
C SER A 15 11.18 -45.59 -43.76
N VAL A 16 11.94 -45.14 -44.75
CA VAL A 16 12.46 -43.77 -44.84
C VAL A 16 11.35 -42.78 -45.15
N LEU A 17 10.33 -43.14 -45.94
CA LEU A 17 9.14 -42.29 -46.21
C LEU A 17 8.22 -42.18 -44.98
N LEU A 18 8.12 -43.23 -44.16
CA LEU A 18 7.36 -43.16 -42.88
C LEU A 18 8.07 -42.32 -41.80
N PHE A 19 9.42 -42.25 -41.79
CA PHE A 19 10.17 -41.37 -40.93
C PHE A 19 10.18 -39.90 -41.38
N SER A 20 9.98 -39.63 -42.67
CA SER A 20 9.86 -38.25 -43.22
C SER A 20 8.50 -37.65 -43.01
N ALA A 21 7.43 -38.44 -42.87
CA ALA A 21 6.07 -37.97 -42.60
C ALA A 21 5.82 -37.57 -41.16
N CYS A 22 6.73 -37.98 -40.22
CA CYS A 22 6.65 -37.54 -38.79
C CYS A 22 7.45 -36.29 -38.48
N ARG A 23 8.04 -35.62 -39.45
CA ARG A 23 8.94 -34.47 -39.23
C ARG A 23 8.46 -33.16 -39.86
N GLN A 24 7.15 -32.97 -39.96
CA GLN A 24 6.63 -31.65 -40.32
C GLN A 24 5.21 -31.47 -39.79
N GLN A 25 5.09 -31.55 -38.45
CA GLN A 25 4.03 -30.92 -37.72
C GLN A 25 4.67 -30.11 -36.62
N ASN A 26 5.52 -29.15 -37.00
CA ASN A 26 5.62 -27.93 -36.23
C ASN A 26 4.28 -27.18 -36.46
N SER A 27 3.23 -27.72 -35.87
CA SER A 27 2.12 -26.87 -35.52
C SER A 27 2.69 -25.82 -34.58
N ASP A 28 2.69 -24.58 -34.99
CA ASP A 28 2.46 -23.47 -34.13
C ASP A 28 1.21 -23.78 -33.28
N LYS A 29 1.34 -24.66 -32.31
CA LYS A 29 0.55 -24.63 -31.12
C LYS A 29 1.03 -23.37 -30.38
N SER A 30 0.57 -22.19 -30.84
CA SER A 30 0.15 -21.21 -29.88
C SER A 30 -0.72 -22.02 -28.92
N SER A 31 -0.17 -22.39 -27.77
CA SER A 31 -0.96 -22.91 -26.68
C SER A 31 -1.99 -21.83 -26.43
N SER A 32 -3.19 -22.00 -26.98
CA SER A 32 -4.35 -21.30 -26.48
C SER A 32 -4.45 -21.77 -25.04
N ALA A 33 -3.77 -21.06 -24.14
CA ALA A 33 -3.87 -21.28 -22.72
C ALA A 33 -5.37 -21.33 -22.45
N VAL A 34 -5.83 -22.45 -21.89
CA VAL A 34 -7.26 -22.66 -21.59
C VAL A 34 -7.72 -21.40 -20.87
N SER A 35 -8.63 -20.68 -21.51
CA SER A 35 -9.11 -19.40 -20.99
C SER A 35 -9.81 -19.64 -19.67
N ARG A 36 -9.21 -19.20 -18.57
CA ARG A 36 -9.82 -19.23 -17.24
C ARG A 36 -10.86 -18.11 -17.16
N ASP A 37 -12.15 -18.45 -17.24
CA ASP A 37 -13.29 -17.53 -17.11
C ASP A 37 -14.08 -17.81 -15.83
N LEU A 38 -15.13 -17.07 -15.56
CA LEU A 38 -15.92 -17.11 -14.33
C LEU A 38 -16.34 -18.53 -13.88
N TYR A 39 -16.63 -19.43 -14.81
CA TYR A 39 -16.96 -20.82 -14.48
C TYR A 39 -15.79 -21.57 -13.83
N ASP A 40 -14.58 -21.39 -14.38
CA ASP A 40 -13.38 -22.04 -13.89
C ASP A 40 -12.96 -21.44 -12.54
N ILE A 41 -13.17 -20.12 -12.37
CA ILE A 41 -12.93 -19.39 -11.13
C ILE A 41 -13.89 -19.91 -10.06
N ALA A 42 -15.18 -20.00 -10.35
CA ALA A 42 -16.20 -20.53 -9.44
C ALA A 42 -15.92 -22.00 -9.03
N LYS A 43 -15.44 -22.83 -9.97
CA LYS A 43 -15.06 -24.23 -9.68
C LYS A 43 -13.86 -24.31 -8.73
N SER A 44 -12.95 -23.36 -8.76
CA SER A 44 -11.79 -23.28 -7.84
C SER A 44 -12.12 -22.57 -6.53
N ASP A 45 -13.34 -22.03 -6.39
CA ASP A 45 -13.81 -21.24 -5.23
C ASP A 45 -12.88 -20.07 -4.86
N THR A 46 -12.05 -19.59 -5.80
CA THR A 46 -11.04 -18.58 -5.53
C THR A 46 -10.87 -17.62 -6.69
N LEU A 47 -11.02 -16.31 -6.41
CA LEU A 47 -10.69 -15.21 -7.31
C LEU A 47 -9.23 -14.79 -7.04
N LYS A 48 -8.35 -14.98 -8.03
CA LYS A 48 -6.94 -14.62 -7.94
C LYS A 48 -6.72 -13.23 -8.51
N VAL A 49 -6.15 -12.35 -7.71
CA VAL A 49 -6.03 -10.93 -8.03
C VAL A 49 -4.59 -10.48 -7.91
N ALA A 50 -4.07 -9.78 -8.93
CA ALA A 50 -2.79 -9.09 -8.82
C ALA A 50 -3.00 -7.62 -8.49
N THR A 51 -2.17 -7.12 -7.58
CA THR A 51 -2.06 -5.71 -7.22
C THR A 51 -0.62 -5.37 -6.83
N MET A 52 -0.37 -4.12 -6.48
CA MET A 52 0.91 -3.66 -5.93
C MET A 52 0.71 -3.03 -4.57
N TYR A 53 1.75 -3.03 -3.76
CA TYR A 53 1.75 -2.20 -2.55
C TYR A 53 1.66 -0.72 -2.90
N GLY A 54 0.84 0.02 -2.16
CA GLY A 54 0.68 1.47 -2.33
C GLY A 54 -0.36 2.04 -1.39
N SER A 55 -0.29 3.34 -1.16
CA SER A 55 -1.14 4.06 -0.20
C SER A 55 -2.65 4.02 -0.51
N THR A 56 -3.02 3.66 -1.74
CA THR A 56 -4.42 3.55 -2.18
C THR A 56 -4.78 2.16 -2.70
N SER A 57 -3.80 1.29 -3.00
CA SER A 57 -4.04 0.00 -3.62
C SER A 57 -4.16 -1.14 -2.61
N TYR A 58 -3.07 -1.44 -1.89
CA TYR A 58 -3.02 -2.53 -0.91
C TYR A 58 -1.93 -2.27 0.12
N PHE A 59 -2.27 -2.26 1.40
CA PHE A 59 -1.32 -2.11 2.50
C PHE A 59 -1.91 -2.63 3.81
N LEU A 60 -1.05 -2.96 4.78
CA LEU A 60 -1.44 -3.30 6.13
C LEU A 60 -1.30 -2.06 7.02
N PHE A 61 -2.34 -1.69 7.74
CA PHE A 61 -2.33 -0.58 8.69
C PHE A 61 -2.95 -1.02 10.02
N ARG A 62 -2.18 -0.98 11.10
CA ARG A 62 -2.61 -1.42 12.46
C ARG A 62 -3.26 -2.81 12.42
N ASP A 63 -2.61 -3.76 11.73
CA ASP A 63 -3.04 -5.14 11.51
C ASP A 63 -4.37 -5.30 10.72
N GLU A 64 -4.90 -4.25 10.11
CA GLU A 64 -6.01 -4.31 9.18
C GLU A 64 -5.53 -4.13 7.73
N LEU A 65 -5.97 -5.02 6.85
CA LEU A 65 -5.72 -4.89 5.41
C LEU A 65 -6.56 -3.75 4.86
N MET A 66 -5.93 -2.85 4.13
CA MET A 66 -6.53 -1.62 3.63
C MET A 66 -6.08 -1.32 2.21
N GLY A 67 -6.81 -0.44 1.56
CA GLY A 67 -6.59 0.06 0.21
C GLY A 67 -7.90 0.15 -0.53
N TYR A 68 -8.09 1.19 -1.32
CA TYR A 68 -9.31 1.35 -2.12
C TYR A 68 -9.51 0.16 -3.06
N ASP A 69 -8.48 -0.21 -3.81
CA ASP A 69 -8.57 -1.33 -4.73
C ASP A 69 -8.80 -2.65 -4.00
N TYR A 70 -8.17 -2.83 -2.83
CA TYR A 70 -8.36 -4.01 -1.98
C TYR A 70 -9.79 -4.11 -1.45
N GLU A 71 -10.32 -3.06 -0.80
CA GLU A 71 -11.68 -3.09 -0.23
C GLU A 71 -12.75 -3.21 -1.33
N MET A 72 -12.50 -2.63 -2.51
CA MET A 72 -13.40 -2.81 -3.67
C MET A 72 -13.38 -4.25 -4.19
N VAL A 73 -12.21 -4.88 -4.31
CA VAL A 73 -12.14 -6.27 -4.82
C VAL A 73 -12.61 -7.29 -3.79
N GLU A 74 -12.45 -7.03 -2.49
CA GLU A 74 -13.03 -7.82 -1.42
C GLU A 74 -14.57 -7.83 -1.55
N ASN A 75 -15.19 -6.67 -1.75
CA ASN A 75 -16.63 -6.57 -2.01
C ASN A 75 -17.07 -7.28 -3.31
N LEU A 76 -16.23 -7.26 -4.35
CA LEU A 76 -16.48 -8.05 -5.56
C LEU A 76 -16.43 -9.57 -5.30
N ALA A 77 -15.44 -10.02 -4.53
CA ALA A 77 -15.31 -11.44 -4.18
C ALA A 77 -16.53 -11.92 -3.36
N ASP A 78 -16.97 -11.11 -2.39
CA ASP A 78 -18.21 -11.37 -1.62
C ASP A 78 -19.43 -11.44 -2.54
N TYR A 79 -19.58 -10.50 -3.48
CA TYR A 79 -20.67 -10.51 -4.44
C TYR A 79 -20.68 -11.77 -5.32
N LEU A 80 -19.50 -12.27 -5.68
CA LEU A 80 -19.34 -13.49 -6.48
C LEU A 80 -19.40 -14.77 -5.63
N ASN A 81 -19.44 -14.64 -4.30
CA ASN A 81 -19.34 -15.72 -3.31
C ASN A 81 -18.09 -16.57 -3.54
N LEU A 82 -16.92 -15.91 -3.62
CA LEU A 82 -15.61 -16.50 -3.87
C LEU A 82 -14.62 -16.09 -2.77
N ASN A 83 -13.68 -16.97 -2.47
CA ASN A 83 -12.51 -16.61 -1.68
C ASN A 83 -11.59 -15.68 -2.49
N LEU A 84 -10.95 -14.74 -1.81
CA LEU A 84 -10.01 -13.78 -2.42
C LEU A 84 -8.56 -14.19 -2.16
N GLU A 85 -7.76 -14.33 -3.23
CA GLU A 85 -6.32 -14.58 -3.16
C GLU A 85 -5.57 -13.41 -3.80
N ILE A 86 -4.80 -12.66 -3.00
CA ILE A 86 -4.05 -11.49 -3.46
C ILE A 86 -2.61 -11.88 -3.78
N HIS A 87 -2.17 -11.52 -4.98
CA HIS A 87 -0.80 -11.65 -5.46
C HIS A 87 -0.17 -10.27 -5.60
N ILE A 88 0.92 -10.01 -4.89
CA ILE A 88 1.61 -8.73 -4.90
C ILE A 88 2.71 -8.75 -5.94
N ALA A 89 2.58 -7.92 -6.96
CA ALA A 89 3.59 -7.73 -8.00
C ALA A 89 4.56 -6.60 -7.64
N LYS A 90 5.74 -6.65 -8.23
CA LYS A 90 6.77 -5.62 -8.08
C LYS A 90 6.60 -4.49 -9.09
N THR A 91 6.00 -4.79 -10.25
CA THR A 91 5.83 -3.83 -11.36
C THR A 91 4.48 -4.05 -12.05
N GLU A 92 3.97 -2.99 -12.72
CA GLU A 92 2.77 -3.09 -13.56
C GLU A 92 2.95 -4.14 -14.67
N LYS A 93 4.15 -4.22 -15.24
CA LYS A 93 4.48 -5.20 -16.28
C LYS A 93 4.32 -6.63 -15.78
N GLU A 94 4.73 -6.91 -14.56
CA GLU A 94 4.59 -8.24 -13.92
C GLU A 94 3.12 -8.60 -13.70
N MET A 95 2.28 -7.66 -13.22
CA MET A 95 0.84 -7.89 -13.07
C MET A 95 0.18 -8.24 -14.40
N VAL A 96 0.48 -7.47 -15.44
CA VAL A 96 -0.06 -7.70 -16.79
C VAL A 96 0.41 -9.04 -17.37
N GLN A 97 1.67 -9.43 -17.11
CA GLN A 97 2.20 -10.72 -17.50
C GLN A 97 1.48 -11.87 -16.77
N TRP A 98 1.28 -11.78 -15.45
CA TRP A 98 0.55 -12.79 -14.69
C TRP A 98 -0.90 -12.96 -15.16
N LEU A 99 -1.56 -11.85 -15.52
CA LEU A 99 -2.90 -11.90 -16.11
C LEU A 99 -2.89 -12.58 -17.46
N HIS A 100 -1.89 -12.33 -18.32
CA HIS A 100 -1.72 -12.98 -19.61
C HIS A 100 -1.46 -14.50 -19.49
N GLU A 101 -0.67 -14.89 -18.49
CA GLU A 101 -0.30 -16.28 -18.22
C GLU A 101 -1.37 -17.08 -17.46
N ASN A 102 -2.54 -16.52 -17.17
CA ASN A 102 -3.60 -17.11 -16.34
C ASN A 102 -3.19 -17.42 -14.89
N LYS A 103 -2.13 -16.79 -14.38
CA LYS A 103 -1.73 -16.89 -12.96
C LYS A 103 -2.71 -16.18 -12.05
N VAL A 104 -3.29 -15.06 -12.55
CA VAL A 104 -4.32 -14.29 -11.88
C VAL A 104 -5.53 -14.08 -12.81
N ASP A 105 -6.68 -13.75 -12.25
CA ASP A 105 -7.94 -13.57 -12.96
C ASP A 105 -8.23 -12.09 -13.25
N LEU A 106 -7.75 -11.22 -12.35
CA LEU A 106 -8.02 -9.79 -12.35
C LEU A 106 -6.77 -9.04 -11.91
N VAL A 107 -6.53 -7.86 -12.49
CA VAL A 107 -5.56 -6.87 -11.99
C VAL A 107 -6.35 -5.72 -11.39
N THR A 108 -6.15 -5.46 -10.10
CA THR A 108 -6.78 -4.36 -9.36
C THR A 108 -5.74 -3.32 -9.00
N TYR A 109 -5.45 -2.51 -9.96
CA TYR A 109 -4.52 -1.39 -9.84
C TYR A 109 -4.92 -0.31 -10.83
N ASN A 110 -4.45 0.91 -10.61
CA ASN A 110 -4.75 2.06 -11.45
C ASN A 110 -3.97 2.01 -12.79
N ILE A 111 -4.33 1.05 -13.66
CA ILE A 111 -3.67 0.85 -14.96
C ILE A 111 -4.22 1.82 -15.99
N ILE A 112 -3.34 2.61 -16.60
CA ILE A 112 -3.71 3.51 -17.69
C ILE A 112 -4.10 2.74 -18.95
N GLU A 113 -5.21 3.15 -19.57
CA GLU A 113 -5.65 2.59 -20.85
C GLU A 113 -4.70 2.95 -21.99
N THR A 114 -4.01 1.96 -22.54
CA THR A 114 -3.19 2.11 -23.74
C THR A 114 -3.72 1.29 -24.90
N LYS A 115 -3.45 1.71 -26.15
CA LYS A 115 -3.79 0.93 -27.36
C LYS A 115 -3.18 -0.48 -27.31
N LYS A 116 -1.98 -0.62 -26.74
CA LYS A 116 -1.26 -1.90 -26.60
C LYS A 116 -2.02 -2.84 -25.65
N LEU A 117 -2.42 -2.37 -24.48
CA LEU A 117 -3.15 -3.18 -23.49
C LEU A 117 -4.55 -3.54 -24.00
N LYS A 118 -5.24 -2.62 -24.68
CA LYS A 118 -6.57 -2.88 -25.29
C LYS A 118 -6.57 -3.99 -26.36
N LYS A 119 -5.43 -4.42 -26.87
CA LYS A 119 -5.40 -5.59 -27.79
C LYS A 119 -5.78 -6.89 -27.09
N ASN A 120 -5.25 -7.14 -25.89
CA ASN A 120 -5.36 -8.42 -25.19
C ASN A 120 -6.27 -8.38 -23.98
N PHE A 121 -6.49 -7.20 -23.39
CA PHE A 121 -7.21 -7.00 -22.15
C PHE A 121 -8.42 -6.10 -22.33
N ALA A 122 -9.39 -6.25 -21.44
CA ALA A 122 -10.52 -5.35 -21.30
C ALA A 122 -10.39 -4.61 -19.98
N PHE A 123 -10.65 -3.31 -20.04
CA PHE A 123 -10.74 -2.46 -18.86
C PHE A 123 -12.13 -2.56 -18.26
N VAL A 124 -12.17 -2.72 -16.95
CA VAL A 124 -13.40 -2.78 -16.13
C VAL A 124 -13.25 -1.87 -14.92
N LEU A 125 -14.36 -1.46 -14.34
CA LEU A 125 -14.41 -0.50 -13.23
C LEU A 125 -13.51 0.72 -13.54
N PRO A 126 -13.88 1.56 -14.53
CA PRO A 126 -13.14 2.78 -14.78
C PRO A 126 -13.12 3.60 -13.50
N GLN A 127 -11.92 3.88 -13.03
CA GLN A 127 -11.70 4.80 -11.93
C GLN A 127 -11.79 6.23 -12.49
N SER A 128 -11.93 7.22 -11.61
CA SER A 128 -11.97 8.62 -12.02
C SER A 128 -10.76 8.97 -12.89
N GLU A 129 -10.98 9.82 -13.88
CA GLU A 129 -9.89 10.39 -14.68
C GLU A 129 -8.76 10.85 -13.74
N SER A 130 -7.56 10.37 -13.98
CA SER A 130 -6.38 10.76 -13.24
C SER A 130 -5.34 11.31 -14.19
N TYR A 131 -4.74 12.43 -13.83
CA TYR A 131 -3.65 13.04 -14.58
C TYR A 131 -2.37 13.01 -13.74
N GLN A 132 -1.24 13.16 -14.42
CA GLN A 132 0.06 13.14 -13.80
C GLN A 132 0.46 14.57 -13.44
N VAL A 133 1.03 14.75 -12.26
CA VAL A 133 1.49 16.03 -11.74
C VAL A 133 2.96 15.97 -11.37
N LEU A 134 3.63 17.12 -11.46
CA LEU A 134 4.93 17.32 -10.81
C LEU A 134 4.70 17.42 -9.30
N VAL A 135 5.47 16.65 -8.55
CA VAL A 135 5.58 16.80 -7.10
C VAL A 135 6.88 17.51 -6.81
N GLN A 136 6.79 18.65 -6.14
CA GLN A 136 7.89 19.57 -5.85
C GLN A 136 7.73 20.20 -4.47
N HIS A 137 8.73 20.96 -4.02
CA HIS A 137 8.60 21.75 -2.79
C HIS A 137 7.60 22.88 -2.94
N SER A 138 6.79 23.10 -1.90
CA SER A 138 5.91 24.25 -1.82
C SER A 138 6.72 25.51 -1.51
N GLY A 139 6.38 26.62 -2.14
CA GLY A 139 7.01 27.93 -1.89
C GLY A 139 7.08 28.82 -3.12
N ALA A 140 7.73 29.96 -2.98
CA ALA A 140 7.83 30.97 -4.04
C ALA A 140 8.61 30.49 -5.28
N ASN A 141 9.47 29.47 -5.12
CA ASN A 141 10.28 28.91 -6.20
C ASN A 141 9.65 27.66 -6.85
N ALA A 142 8.39 27.34 -6.52
CA ALA A 142 7.67 26.24 -7.13
C ALA A 142 7.44 26.56 -8.62
N LEU A 143 7.76 25.58 -9.49
CA LEU A 143 7.56 25.71 -10.93
C LEU A 143 6.07 25.76 -11.25
N SER A 144 5.69 26.57 -12.22
CA SER A 144 4.29 26.74 -12.67
C SER A 144 4.08 26.30 -14.11
N GLU A 145 5.15 26.23 -14.91
CA GLU A 145 5.13 25.91 -16.32
C GLU A 145 6.02 24.71 -16.62
N VAL A 146 5.61 23.83 -17.51
CA VAL A 146 6.36 22.62 -17.87
C VAL A 146 7.72 22.95 -18.52
N THR A 147 7.83 24.10 -19.18
CA THR A 147 9.08 24.59 -19.80
C THR A 147 10.16 24.89 -18.78
N GLU A 148 9.80 25.22 -17.54
CA GLU A 148 10.74 25.49 -16.44
C GLU A 148 11.45 24.20 -15.95
N LEU A 149 10.98 23.01 -16.38
CA LEU A 149 11.67 21.74 -16.14
C LEU A 149 12.98 21.59 -16.91
N ALA A 150 13.24 22.48 -17.86
CA ALA A 150 14.51 22.54 -18.60
C ALA A 150 15.70 22.57 -17.65
N GLY A 151 16.63 21.60 -17.80
CA GLY A 151 17.82 21.46 -16.96
C GLY A 151 17.58 20.91 -15.55
N LYS A 152 16.34 20.70 -15.12
CA LYS A 152 15.99 20.14 -13.80
C LYS A 152 16.15 18.62 -13.78
N LYS A 153 16.53 18.08 -12.60
CA LYS A 153 16.59 16.63 -12.36
C LYS A 153 15.24 16.16 -11.84
N VAL A 154 14.55 15.30 -12.59
CA VAL A 154 13.29 14.69 -12.18
C VAL A 154 13.50 13.20 -11.97
N TYR A 155 13.19 12.71 -10.78
CA TYR A 155 13.44 11.35 -10.36
C TYR A 155 12.18 10.48 -10.60
N VAL A 156 12.34 9.36 -11.28
CA VAL A 156 11.26 8.41 -11.58
C VAL A 156 11.81 6.99 -11.71
N ASN A 157 10.94 6.02 -11.56
CA ASN A 157 11.26 4.63 -11.82
C ASN A 157 11.27 4.37 -13.33
N GLU A 158 12.29 3.70 -13.86
CA GLU A 158 12.48 3.47 -15.30
C GLU A 158 11.34 2.63 -15.92
N ASN A 159 10.79 1.70 -15.15
CA ASN A 159 9.70 0.84 -15.61
C ASN A 159 8.30 1.41 -15.32
N SER A 160 8.21 2.71 -15.01
CA SER A 160 6.94 3.37 -14.70
C SER A 160 6.38 4.15 -15.88
N ILE A 161 5.05 4.32 -15.88
CA ILE A 161 4.35 5.22 -16.82
C ILE A 161 4.80 6.68 -16.67
N PHE A 162 5.34 7.05 -15.51
CA PHE A 162 5.85 8.39 -15.24
C PHE A 162 7.13 8.66 -16.03
N TYR A 163 7.99 7.63 -16.20
CA TYR A 163 9.17 7.70 -17.06
C TYR A 163 8.79 7.92 -18.53
N ASP A 164 7.84 7.11 -19.05
CA ASP A 164 7.37 7.23 -20.42
C ASP A 164 6.77 8.62 -20.68
N ARG A 165 5.99 9.16 -19.72
CA ARG A 165 5.42 10.51 -19.84
C ARG A 165 6.48 11.59 -19.80
N LEU A 166 7.45 11.51 -18.88
CA LEU A 166 8.54 12.48 -18.82
C LEU A 166 9.39 12.47 -20.07
N LYS A 167 9.62 11.31 -20.67
CA LYS A 167 10.34 11.19 -21.93
C LYS A 167 9.60 11.90 -23.05
N ALA A 168 8.29 11.65 -23.18
CA ALA A 168 7.45 12.33 -24.16
C ALA A 168 7.41 13.85 -23.92
N LEU A 169 7.24 14.29 -22.67
CA LEU A 169 7.25 15.69 -22.30
C LEU A 169 8.60 16.36 -22.60
N ASN A 170 9.71 15.64 -22.35
CA ASN A 170 11.05 16.13 -22.67
C ASN A 170 11.21 16.38 -24.18
N ASP A 171 10.69 15.50 -25.02
CA ASP A 171 10.69 15.67 -26.47
C ASP A 171 9.81 16.87 -26.88
N GLU A 172 8.64 17.03 -26.23
CA GLU A 172 7.68 18.13 -26.48
C GLU A 172 8.29 19.52 -26.17
N ILE A 173 9.14 19.65 -25.11
CA ILE A 173 9.73 20.91 -24.69
C ILE A 173 11.17 21.14 -25.20
N GLY A 174 11.68 20.26 -26.08
CA GLY A 174 12.98 20.44 -26.74
C GLY A 174 14.16 19.75 -26.07
N GLY A 175 13.93 18.73 -25.23
CA GLY A 175 14.98 17.76 -24.86
C GLY A 175 15.95 18.19 -23.76
N SER A 176 15.49 18.90 -22.71
CA SER A 176 16.39 19.45 -21.69
C SER A 176 16.12 18.98 -20.25
N ILE A 177 15.08 18.17 -20.01
CA ILE A 177 14.82 17.57 -18.68
C ILE A 177 15.88 16.52 -18.38
N LYS A 178 16.50 16.57 -17.20
CA LYS A 178 17.41 15.52 -16.73
C LYS A 178 16.61 14.43 -16.00
N ILE A 179 16.13 13.44 -16.74
CA ILE A 179 15.40 12.30 -16.17
C ILE A 179 16.42 11.42 -15.43
N VAL A 180 16.21 11.23 -14.13
CA VAL A 180 17.05 10.38 -13.28
C VAL A 180 16.24 9.16 -12.90
N THR A 181 16.66 7.99 -13.37
CA THR A 181 16.02 6.73 -13.01
C THR A 181 16.48 6.25 -11.64
N VAL A 182 15.55 5.71 -10.87
CA VAL A 182 15.81 5.07 -9.58
C VAL A 182 15.54 3.58 -9.66
N ASP A 183 16.08 2.84 -8.71
CA ASP A 183 15.85 1.40 -8.59
C ASP A 183 14.36 1.08 -8.37
N ASP A 184 13.89 -0.06 -8.91
CA ASP A 184 12.49 -0.52 -8.80
C ASP A 184 12.04 -0.80 -7.36
N SER A 185 12.99 -0.86 -6.41
CA SER A 185 12.71 -0.94 -4.96
C SER A 185 12.16 0.35 -4.36
N ILE A 186 12.39 1.48 -5.03
CA ILE A 186 11.90 2.80 -4.59
C ILE A 186 10.53 3.02 -5.21
N SER A 187 9.48 2.93 -4.41
CA SER A 187 8.11 3.15 -4.88
C SER A 187 7.85 4.62 -5.25
N ASN A 188 6.79 4.88 -6.00
CA ASN A 188 6.37 6.26 -6.28
C ASN A 188 6.02 7.04 -4.99
N ASP A 189 5.42 6.37 -4.01
CA ASP A 189 5.16 6.94 -2.69
C ASP A 189 6.45 7.36 -1.98
N ASP A 190 7.52 6.53 -2.07
CA ASP A 190 8.83 6.86 -1.48
C ASP A 190 9.46 8.08 -2.17
N LEU A 191 9.33 8.21 -3.49
CA LEU A 191 9.80 9.39 -4.22
C LEU A 191 9.07 10.67 -3.78
N ILE A 192 7.76 10.61 -3.55
CA ILE A 192 7.00 11.75 -3.03
C ILE A 192 7.50 12.12 -1.62
N ASP A 193 7.75 11.12 -0.76
CA ASP A 193 8.30 11.37 0.57
C ASP A 193 9.73 11.92 0.51
N MET A 194 10.56 11.48 -0.43
CA MET A 194 11.90 12.03 -0.64
C MET A 194 11.84 13.51 -1.05
N VAL A 195 10.86 13.93 -1.85
CA VAL A 195 10.60 15.36 -2.11
C VAL A 195 10.18 16.04 -0.82
N ALA A 196 9.22 15.51 -0.08
CA ALA A 196 8.75 16.10 1.17
C ALA A 196 9.86 16.29 2.22
N GLU A 197 10.87 15.42 2.21
CA GLU A 197 12.03 15.42 3.10
C GLU A 197 13.24 16.21 2.56
N HIS A 198 13.11 16.90 1.41
CA HIS A 198 14.19 17.68 0.76
C HIS A 198 15.40 16.82 0.34
N LYS A 199 15.20 15.54 0.05
CA LYS A 199 16.24 14.65 -0.48
C LYS A 199 16.38 14.73 -1.99
N ILE A 200 15.27 15.00 -2.67
CA ILE A 200 15.18 15.27 -4.10
C ILE A 200 14.26 16.47 -4.34
N ASP A 201 14.40 17.14 -5.47
CA ASP A 201 13.62 18.34 -5.77
C ASP A 201 12.29 18.02 -6.46
N TYR A 202 12.29 17.05 -7.39
CA TYR A 202 11.17 16.77 -8.28
C TYR A 202 10.95 15.27 -8.50
N THR A 203 9.68 14.87 -8.47
CA THR A 203 9.20 13.59 -9.00
C THR A 203 7.87 13.77 -9.70
N VAL A 204 7.35 12.72 -10.35
CA VAL A 204 6.03 12.70 -10.99
C VAL A 204 5.16 11.64 -10.34
N ALA A 205 3.91 11.98 -10.11
CA ALA A 205 2.92 11.08 -9.52
C ALA A 205 1.53 11.31 -10.11
N PHE A 206 0.60 10.40 -9.87
CA PHE A 206 -0.81 10.70 -10.06
C PHE A 206 -1.27 11.78 -9.08
N HIS A 207 -2.10 12.69 -9.57
CA HIS A 207 -2.60 13.83 -8.79
C HIS A 207 -3.28 13.41 -7.48
N ASN A 208 -4.13 12.40 -7.52
CA ASN A 208 -4.81 11.86 -6.34
C ASN A 208 -3.85 11.30 -5.28
N VAL A 209 -2.78 10.59 -5.71
CA VAL A 209 -1.74 10.07 -4.81
C VAL A 209 -0.92 11.23 -4.23
N ALA A 210 -0.52 12.19 -5.07
CA ALA A 210 0.22 13.38 -4.62
C ALA A 210 -0.60 14.21 -3.62
N LEU A 211 -1.91 14.37 -3.82
CA LEU A 211 -2.80 15.03 -2.87
C LEU A 211 -2.85 14.31 -1.53
N LEU A 212 -2.93 12.99 -1.53
CA LEU A 212 -2.89 12.21 -0.29
C LEU A 212 -1.62 12.51 0.51
N HIS A 213 -0.45 12.50 -0.14
CA HIS A 213 0.82 12.84 0.50
C HIS A 213 0.89 14.31 0.97
N LYS A 214 0.28 15.24 0.22
CA LYS A 214 0.21 16.65 0.60
C LYS A 214 -0.56 16.85 1.91
N PHE A 215 -1.54 16.01 2.23
CA PHE A 215 -2.21 16.06 3.53
C PHE A 215 -1.27 15.72 4.68
N TYR A 216 -0.34 14.77 4.46
CA TYR A 216 0.66 14.39 5.47
C TYR A 216 1.84 15.34 5.54
N SER A 217 2.17 16.01 4.42
CA SER A 217 3.29 16.91 4.31
C SER A 217 2.91 18.20 3.58
N LYS A 218 2.75 19.29 4.33
CA LYS A 218 2.46 20.63 3.76
C LYS A 218 3.66 21.21 2.98
N THR A 219 4.79 20.50 2.93
CA THR A 219 6.01 20.96 2.28
C THR A 219 6.02 20.72 0.78
N ILE A 220 5.05 19.96 0.24
CA ILE A 220 4.98 19.64 -1.19
C ILE A 220 3.88 20.43 -1.91
N ASP A 221 4.15 20.70 -3.19
CA ASP A 221 3.21 21.24 -4.18
C ASP A 221 3.01 20.21 -5.30
N CYS A 222 1.77 20.03 -5.74
CA CYS A 222 1.38 19.09 -6.79
C CYS A 222 0.34 19.70 -7.75
N ARG A 223 0.38 21.04 -7.94
CA ARG A 223 -0.58 21.75 -8.78
C ARG A 223 -0.23 21.70 -10.27
N MET A 224 1.07 21.57 -10.62
CA MET A 224 1.51 21.58 -11.99
C MET A 224 1.23 20.23 -12.67
N SER A 225 0.33 20.22 -13.66
CA SER A 225 0.08 19.03 -14.49
C SER A 225 1.24 18.82 -15.48
N VAL A 226 1.72 17.60 -15.58
CA VAL A 226 2.71 17.15 -16.58
C VAL A 226 2.13 16.15 -17.56
N GLY A 227 0.88 15.77 -17.39
CA GLY A 227 0.13 14.84 -18.22
C GLY A 227 -1.29 15.29 -18.49
N PHE A 228 -1.97 14.57 -19.38
CA PHE A 228 -3.39 14.77 -19.69
C PHE A 228 -4.24 13.80 -18.87
N ASP A 229 -5.53 14.13 -18.74
CA ASP A 229 -6.50 13.21 -18.15
C ASP A 229 -6.51 11.90 -18.93
N GLN A 230 -6.27 10.82 -18.23
CA GLN A 230 -6.19 9.48 -18.80
C GLN A 230 -7.20 8.58 -18.08
N GLN A 231 -7.94 7.82 -18.87
CA GLN A 231 -8.78 6.78 -18.31
C GLN A 231 -7.91 5.65 -17.80
N ASN A 232 -8.26 5.14 -16.66
CA ASN A 232 -7.61 4.02 -16.00
C ASN A 232 -8.68 3.04 -15.50
N GLY A 233 -8.25 1.86 -15.12
CA GLY A 233 -9.17 0.86 -14.60
C GLY A 233 -8.49 -0.47 -14.32
N TRP A 234 -9.27 -1.38 -13.81
CA TRP A 234 -8.85 -2.75 -13.61
C TRP A 234 -8.81 -3.53 -14.92
N LEU A 235 -7.96 -4.55 -14.99
CA LEU A 235 -7.81 -5.36 -16.19
C LEU A 235 -8.37 -6.77 -16.01
N VAL A 236 -9.11 -7.22 -17.02
CA VAL A 236 -9.47 -8.63 -17.23
C VAL A 236 -9.03 -9.08 -18.60
N ARG A 237 -8.81 -10.37 -18.81
CA ARG A 237 -8.53 -10.92 -20.14
C ARG A 237 -9.75 -10.75 -21.05
N LYS A 238 -9.52 -10.45 -22.32
CA LYS A 238 -10.61 -10.39 -23.32
C LYS A 238 -11.31 -11.74 -23.52
N ASN A 239 -10.57 -12.84 -23.35
CA ASN A 239 -11.10 -14.19 -23.44
C ASN A 239 -11.75 -14.70 -22.12
N SER A 240 -12.01 -13.79 -21.16
CA SER A 240 -12.81 -14.03 -19.95
C SER A 240 -14.08 -13.16 -19.95
N PRO A 241 -14.99 -13.34 -20.94
CA PRO A 241 -16.14 -12.45 -21.14
C PRO A 241 -17.19 -12.54 -20.03
N LYS A 242 -17.32 -13.71 -19.37
CA LYS A 242 -18.27 -13.89 -18.27
C LYS A 242 -17.80 -13.18 -17.03
N LEU A 243 -16.50 -13.25 -16.67
CA LEU A 243 -15.92 -12.50 -15.58
C LEU A 243 -16.07 -10.99 -15.85
N LYS A 244 -15.70 -10.52 -17.05
CA LYS A 244 -15.91 -9.12 -17.45
C LYS A 244 -17.35 -8.68 -17.22
N LYS A 245 -18.32 -9.46 -17.71
CA LYS A 245 -19.76 -9.13 -17.57
C LYS A 245 -20.18 -9.08 -16.09
N ALA A 246 -19.67 -9.99 -15.26
CA ALA A 246 -19.95 -10.02 -13.83
C ALA A 246 -19.40 -8.77 -13.12
N VAL A 247 -18.15 -8.39 -13.37
CA VAL A 247 -17.55 -7.18 -12.79
C VAL A 247 -18.30 -5.92 -13.22
N VAL A 248 -18.63 -5.79 -14.51
CA VAL A 248 -19.40 -4.64 -15.01
C VAL A 248 -20.82 -4.60 -14.43
N LYS A 249 -21.46 -5.76 -14.22
CA LYS A 249 -22.78 -5.81 -13.58
C LYS A 249 -22.68 -5.37 -12.11
N TRP A 250 -21.72 -5.92 -11.38
CA TRP A 250 -21.48 -5.57 -9.97
C TRP A 250 -21.17 -4.08 -9.80
N SER A 251 -20.32 -3.50 -10.63
CA SER A 251 -19.93 -2.07 -10.54
C SER A 251 -21.11 -1.10 -10.72
N LYS A 252 -22.20 -1.54 -11.34
CA LYS A 252 -23.41 -0.72 -11.58
C LYS A 252 -24.49 -0.92 -10.53
N LEU A 253 -24.28 -1.76 -9.53
CA LEU A 253 -25.26 -1.95 -8.46
C LEU A 253 -25.29 -0.70 -7.56
N PRO A 254 -26.47 -0.24 -7.13
CA PRO A 254 -26.57 0.91 -6.23
C PRO A 254 -25.75 0.75 -4.95
N ALA A 255 -25.72 -0.46 -4.37
CA ALA A 255 -24.91 -0.78 -3.19
C ALA A 255 -23.41 -0.62 -3.48
N THR A 256 -22.93 -1.10 -4.63
CA THR A 256 -21.53 -0.98 -5.04
C THR A 256 -21.14 0.49 -5.28
N THR A 257 -22.01 1.27 -5.94
CA THR A 257 -21.78 2.70 -6.17
C THR A 257 -21.72 3.47 -4.84
N GLN A 258 -22.54 3.11 -3.86
CA GLN A 258 -22.48 3.70 -2.53
C GLN A 258 -21.15 3.35 -1.81
N ILE A 259 -20.74 2.07 -1.85
CA ILE A 259 -19.45 1.63 -1.29
C ILE A 259 -18.31 2.35 -1.99
N GLN A 260 -18.32 2.43 -3.31
CA GLN A 260 -17.31 3.14 -4.09
C GLN A 260 -17.19 4.61 -3.66
N SER A 261 -18.31 5.32 -3.48
CA SER A 261 -18.31 6.71 -2.99
C SER A 261 -17.77 6.81 -1.56
N MET A 262 -18.15 5.88 -0.67
CA MET A 262 -17.64 5.84 0.70
C MET A 262 -16.13 5.61 0.74
N LEU A 263 -15.62 4.67 -0.07
CA LEU A 263 -14.19 4.37 -0.15
C LEU A 263 -13.43 5.51 -0.83
N PHE A 264 -13.99 6.13 -1.86
CA PHE A 264 -13.40 7.31 -2.49
C PHE A 264 -13.22 8.42 -1.45
N ASN A 265 -14.25 8.75 -0.70
CA ASN A 265 -14.17 9.72 0.39
C ASN A 265 -13.13 9.31 1.46
N LYS A 266 -13.08 8.01 1.80
CA LYS A 266 -12.14 7.48 2.79
C LYS A 266 -10.68 7.70 2.36
N TYR A 267 -10.35 7.40 1.09
CA TYR A 267 -8.96 7.39 0.62
C TYR A 267 -8.49 8.70 -0.01
N TRP A 268 -9.39 9.54 -0.53
CA TRP A 268 -8.99 10.77 -1.26
C TRP A 268 -9.58 12.07 -0.73
N GLU A 269 -10.77 12.07 -0.12
CA GLU A 269 -11.40 13.32 0.33
C GLU A 269 -11.27 13.57 1.83
N LYS A 270 -11.23 12.53 2.65
CA LYS A 270 -11.03 12.72 4.08
C LYS A 270 -9.56 12.99 4.36
N SER A 271 -9.27 14.24 4.70
CA SER A 271 -8.00 14.60 5.30
C SER A 271 -7.76 13.73 6.55
N PRO A 272 -6.60 13.07 6.69
CA PRO A 272 -6.24 12.40 7.94
C PRO A 272 -6.07 13.38 9.10
N TYR A 273 -5.96 14.66 8.80
CA TYR A 273 -6.01 15.74 9.78
C TYR A 273 -7.37 16.44 9.66
N PHE A 274 -8.35 15.98 10.43
CA PHE A 274 -9.45 16.86 10.79
C PHE A 274 -8.88 18.19 11.28
N ALA A 275 -9.58 19.29 11.01
CA ALA A 275 -9.28 20.55 11.67
C ALA A 275 -9.32 20.28 13.17
N LEU A 276 -8.15 20.02 13.75
CA LEU A 276 -8.02 19.64 15.15
C LEU A 276 -8.68 20.74 15.97
N ARG A 277 -9.79 20.40 16.60
CA ARG A 277 -10.49 21.31 17.47
C ARG A 277 -9.52 21.69 18.58
N ARG A 278 -9.23 22.96 18.75
CA ARG A 278 -8.37 23.40 19.85
C ARG A 278 -9.09 23.11 21.16
N ILE A 279 -8.73 21.99 21.78
CA ILE A 279 -9.25 21.62 23.10
C ILE A 279 -8.72 22.62 24.13
N LYS A 280 -9.62 23.21 24.94
CA LYS A 280 -9.25 24.13 26.00
C LYS A 280 -8.60 23.32 27.13
N ILE A 281 -7.31 23.52 27.34
CA ILE A 281 -6.56 22.87 28.42
C ILE A 281 -6.67 23.73 29.68
N PRO A 282 -7.07 23.16 30.85
CA PRO A 282 -7.11 23.88 32.12
C PRO A 282 -5.71 24.40 32.53
N LYS A 283 -5.68 25.52 33.26
CA LYS A 283 -4.41 26.09 33.73
C LYS A 283 -3.68 25.08 34.63
N GLY A 284 -2.40 24.81 34.34
CA GLY A 284 -1.57 23.85 35.09
C GLY A 284 -1.78 22.39 34.73
N ALA A 285 -2.76 22.04 33.87
CA ALA A 285 -2.97 20.68 33.37
C ALA A 285 -2.23 20.41 32.06
N ILE A 286 -1.98 19.15 31.75
CA ILE A 286 -1.49 18.69 30.45
C ILE A 286 -2.66 18.55 29.49
N SER A 287 -3.78 18.04 29.99
CA SER A 287 -5.02 17.83 29.24
C SER A 287 -6.25 18.02 30.11
N PRO A 288 -7.46 18.08 29.56
CA PRO A 288 -8.70 18.01 30.35
C PRO A 288 -8.91 16.64 31.01
N TYR A 289 -8.16 15.63 30.61
CA TYR A 289 -8.35 14.23 30.99
C TYR A 289 -7.23 13.69 31.87
N ASP A 290 -6.42 14.55 32.51
CA ASP A 290 -5.27 14.15 33.34
C ASP A 290 -5.65 13.18 34.46
N HIS A 291 -6.88 13.28 34.98
CA HIS A 291 -7.39 12.38 36.01
C HIS A 291 -7.52 10.93 35.51
N TYR A 292 -8.05 10.72 34.30
CA TYR A 292 -8.13 9.38 33.70
C TYR A 292 -6.75 8.81 33.39
N PHE A 293 -5.82 9.62 32.86
CA PHE A 293 -4.45 9.15 32.62
C PHE A 293 -3.77 8.73 33.92
N LYS A 294 -3.97 9.46 35.04
CA LYS A 294 -3.43 9.12 36.34
C LYS A 294 -4.06 7.84 36.92
N GLU A 295 -5.32 7.62 36.65
CA GLU A 295 -6.07 6.46 37.14
C GLU A 295 -5.64 5.18 36.38
N TYR A 296 -5.54 5.24 35.05
CA TYR A 296 -5.34 4.04 34.23
C TYR A 296 -3.86 3.71 33.96
N ALA A 297 -2.94 4.66 33.93
CA ALA A 297 -1.52 4.40 33.65
C ALA A 297 -0.82 3.43 34.62
N PRO A 298 -1.16 3.38 35.91
CA PRO A 298 -0.59 2.39 36.83
C PRO A 298 -0.86 0.93 36.42
N GLN A 299 -1.97 0.64 35.72
CA GLN A 299 -2.32 -0.73 35.30
C GLN A 299 -1.32 -1.33 34.29
N ILE A 300 -0.56 -0.46 33.58
CA ILE A 300 0.51 -0.83 32.65
C ILE A 300 1.90 -0.46 33.17
N ASN A 301 1.97 -0.01 34.41
CA ASN A 301 3.21 0.43 35.03
C ASN A 301 3.95 1.53 34.27
N TRP A 302 3.17 2.47 33.67
CA TRP A 302 3.68 3.65 32.97
C TRP A 302 3.53 4.92 33.80
N ASP A 303 4.39 5.92 33.52
CA ASP A 303 4.11 7.29 33.91
C ASP A 303 2.87 7.80 33.16
N TRP A 304 1.90 8.37 33.87
CA TRP A 304 0.68 8.89 33.27
C TRP A 304 0.95 9.97 32.21
N LYS A 305 2.06 10.71 32.33
CA LYS A 305 2.48 11.70 31.33
C LYS A 305 2.90 11.06 30.02
N LEU A 306 3.41 9.82 30.05
CA LEU A 306 3.69 9.06 28.82
C LEU A 306 2.38 8.64 28.14
N LEU A 307 1.40 8.17 28.89
CA LEU A 307 0.08 7.84 28.37
C LEU A 307 -0.61 9.08 27.77
N ALA A 308 -0.51 10.23 28.46
CA ALA A 308 -0.99 11.51 27.94
C ALA A 308 -0.23 11.93 26.63
N ALA A 309 1.07 11.64 26.53
CA ALA A 309 1.83 11.92 25.31
C ALA A 309 1.35 11.07 24.13
N VAL A 310 0.99 9.80 24.35
CA VAL A 310 0.34 8.96 23.33
C VAL A 310 -0.97 9.60 22.87
N ALA A 311 -1.89 9.92 23.78
CA ALA A 311 -3.17 10.55 23.43
C ALA A 311 -3.00 11.89 22.71
N PHE A 312 -1.97 12.66 23.05
CA PHE A 312 -1.64 13.90 22.35
C PHE A 312 -1.18 13.65 20.91
N GLU A 313 -0.31 12.66 20.67
CA GLU A 313 0.14 12.36 19.31
C GLU A 313 -0.97 11.73 18.45
N GLU A 314 -1.91 11.01 19.06
CA GLU A 314 -3.04 10.39 18.37
C GLU A 314 -4.13 11.40 17.98
N SER A 315 -4.61 12.22 18.92
CA SER A 315 -5.81 13.06 18.71
C SER A 315 -5.66 14.52 19.14
N ARG A 316 -4.53 14.94 19.69
CA ARG A 316 -4.40 16.24 20.40
C ARG A 316 -5.41 16.40 21.52
N PHE A 317 -5.79 15.30 22.15
CA PHE A 317 -6.80 15.18 23.20
C PHE A 317 -8.24 15.43 22.74
N ASP A 318 -8.52 15.42 21.43
CA ASP A 318 -9.88 15.58 20.92
C ASP A 318 -10.58 14.21 20.86
N PRO A 319 -11.59 13.97 21.72
CA PRO A 319 -12.30 12.69 21.76
C PRO A 319 -13.20 12.48 20.54
N SER A 320 -13.55 13.54 19.82
CA SER A 320 -14.39 13.45 18.62
C SER A 320 -13.61 13.08 17.36
N THR A 321 -12.27 12.96 17.45
CA THR A 321 -11.41 12.67 16.32
C THR A 321 -11.68 11.27 15.77
N GLN A 322 -11.91 11.19 14.47
CA GLN A 322 -11.95 9.95 13.71
C GLN A 322 -10.94 10.04 12.59
N SER A 323 -10.07 9.05 12.46
CA SER A 323 -9.10 9.02 11.36
C SER A 323 -9.77 8.58 10.05
N TRP A 324 -9.10 8.87 8.93
CA TRP A 324 -9.51 8.36 7.62
C TRP A 324 -9.58 6.81 7.57
N ALA A 325 -8.72 6.14 8.34
CA ALA A 325 -8.66 4.69 8.44
C ALA A 325 -9.75 4.09 9.36
N GLY A 326 -10.57 4.93 10.02
CA GLY A 326 -11.63 4.48 10.91
C GLY A 326 -11.23 4.37 12.37
N ALA A 327 -10.01 4.79 12.76
CA ALA A 327 -9.64 4.90 14.16
C ALA A 327 -10.41 6.02 14.86
N GLY A 328 -10.87 5.81 16.08
CA GLY A 328 -11.75 6.75 16.79
C GLY A 328 -11.32 7.06 18.21
N GLY A 329 -11.73 8.25 18.68
CA GLY A 329 -11.59 8.70 20.05
C GLY A 329 -10.20 9.25 20.38
N ILE A 330 -10.01 9.55 21.66
CA ILE A 330 -8.82 10.24 22.16
C ILE A 330 -7.53 9.42 21.99
N MET A 331 -7.63 8.08 22.05
CA MET A 331 -6.53 7.13 21.87
C MET A 331 -6.45 6.56 20.44
N GLN A 332 -7.35 6.98 19.52
CA GLN A 332 -7.38 6.55 18.11
C GLN A 332 -7.32 5.03 17.94
N LEU A 333 -8.26 4.33 18.55
CA LEU A 333 -8.37 2.87 18.40
C LEU A 333 -9.07 2.52 17.09
N MET A 334 -8.50 1.57 16.33
CA MET A 334 -9.14 0.99 15.15
C MET A 334 -10.44 0.30 15.53
N SER A 335 -11.42 0.27 14.62
CA SER A 335 -12.76 -0.25 14.92
C SER A 335 -12.74 -1.67 15.48
N ARG A 336 -11.90 -2.55 14.93
CA ARG A 336 -11.73 -3.92 15.42
C ARG A 336 -11.11 -3.93 16.82
N THR A 337 -10.01 -3.20 17.02
CA THR A 337 -9.35 -3.09 18.32
C THR A 337 -10.30 -2.51 19.37
N ALA A 338 -11.05 -1.45 19.03
CA ALA A 338 -12.05 -0.88 19.91
C ALA A 338 -13.10 -1.93 20.34
N TYR A 339 -13.62 -2.70 19.39
CA TYR A 339 -14.58 -3.77 19.65
C TYR A 339 -13.99 -4.87 20.54
N ASP A 340 -12.76 -5.32 20.28
CA ASP A 340 -12.07 -6.36 21.06
C ASP A 340 -11.87 -5.94 22.53
N PHE A 341 -11.82 -4.64 22.79
CA PHE A 341 -11.73 -4.06 24.14
C PHE A 341 -13.06 -3.45 24.65
N GLY A 342 -14.19 -3.86 24.12
CA GLY A 342 -15.52 -3.58 24.64
C GLY A 342 -16.10 -2.22 24.26
N LEU A 343 -15.57 -1.57 23.22
CA LEU A 343 -16.14 -0.33 22.67
C LEU A 343 -16.98 -0.61 21.43
N ASP A 344 -18.02 0.17 21.27
CA ASP A 344 -18.85 0.22 20.07
C ASP A 344 -18.83 1.64 19.43
N ARG A 345 -19.66 1.83 18.38
CA ARG A 345 -19.75 3.14 17.69
C ARG A 345 -20.22 4.28 18.58
N ASN A 346 -20.96 3.99 19.66
CA ASN A 346 -21.49 5.01 20.58
C ASN A 346 -20.49 5.34 21.69
N THR A 347 -19.68 4.38 22.09
CA THR A 347 -18.77 4.48 23.25
C THR A 347 -17.34 4.78 22.87
N VAL A 348 -16.95 4.59 21.60
CA VAL A 348 -15.57 4.84 21.13
C VAL A 348 -15.16 6.33 21.26
N LEU A 349 -16.11 7.26 21.29
CA LEU A 349 -15.85 8.69 21.45
C LEU A 349 -15.93 9.16 22.91
N ASP A 350 -16.30 8.27 23.83
CA ASP A 350 -16.27 8.58 25.28
C ASP A 350 -14.82 8.60 25.77
N PRO A 351 -14.33 9.71 26.34
CA PRO A 351 -12.92 9.85 26.68
C PRO A 351 -12.42 8.81 27.69
N GLU A 352 -13.21 8.54 28.74
CA GLU A 352 -12.82 7.61 29.80
C GLU A 352 -12.71 6.19 29.25
N ARG A 353 -13.77 5.71 28.62
CA ARG A 353 -13.81 4.35 28.05
C ARG A 353 -12.75 4.14 26.98
N ASN A 354 -12.50 5.17 26.16
CA ASN A 354 -11.51 5.10 25.10
C ASN A 354 -10.07 5.07 25.66
N ILE A 355 -9.79 5.83 26.73
CA ILE A 355 -8.51 5.77 27.46
C ILE A 355 -8.33 4.39 28.11
N GLU A 356 -9.34 3.87 28.79
CA GLU A 356 -9.32 2.55 29.40
C GLU A 356 -9.01 1.45 28.37
N ALA A 357 -9.75 1.42 27.25
CA ALA A 357 -9.52 0.47 26.17
C ALA A 357 -8.12 0.62 25.54
N GLY A 358 -7.62 1.86 25.39
CA GLY A 358 -6.25 2.13 24.94
C GLY A 358 -5.20 1.56 25.89
N VAL A 359 -5.43 1.63 27.20
CA VAL A 359 -4.55 1.03 28.22
C VAL A 359 -4.60 -0.51 28.13
N GLN A 360 -5.77 -1.11 27.93
CA GLN A 360 -5.87 -2.56 27.74
C GLN A 360 -5.15 -3.02 26.47
N TYR A 361 -5.24 -2.25 25.39
CA TYR A 361 -4.47 -2.53 24.17
C TYR A 361 -2.95 -2.42 24.42
N ILE A 362 -2.47 -1.37 25.09
CA ILE A 362 -1.05 -1.23 25.49
C ILE A 362 -0.62 -2.42 26.37
N LYS A 363 -1.49 -2.90 27.26
CA LYS A 363 -1.24 -4.09 28.08
C LYS A 363 -1.06 -5.35 27.24
N SER A 364 -1.87 -5.54 26.20
CA SER A 364 -1.74 -6.66 25.27
C SER A 364 -0.43 -6.59 24.46
N LEU A 365 -0.04 -5.41 24.01
CA LEU A 365 1.24 -5.17 23.34
C LEU A 365 2.43 -5.44 24.27
N ASN A 366 2.33 -5.08 25.54
CA ASN A 366 3.36 -5.39 26.54
C ASN A 366 3.59 -6.91 26.68
N LEU A 367 2.53 -7.72 26.57
CA LEU A 367 2.64 -9.17 26.52
C LEU A 367 3.35 -9.67 25.26
N SER A 368 3.12 -9.03 24.11
CA SER A 368 3.80 -9.38 22.85
C SER A 368 5.32 -9.15 22.92
N PHE A 369 5.77 -8.16 23.69
CA PHE A 369 7.18 -7.78 23.83
C PHE A 369 7.79 -8.12 25.20
N TYR A 370 7.23 -9.06 25.99
CA TYR A 370 7.67 -9.41 27.34
C TYR A 370 9.13 -9.90 27.44
N ARG A 371 9.69 -10.40 26.32
CA ARG A 371 11.08 -10.86 26.23
C ARG A 371 12.09 -9.72 26.24
N ILE A 372 11.68 -8.50 25.92
CA ILE A 372 12.50 -7.30 26.04
C ILE A 372 12.51 -6.89 27.51
N LYS A 373 13.62 -7.17 28.23
CA LYS A 373 13.69 -6.99 29.66
C LYS A 373 13.85 -5.53 30.08
N ASP A 374 14.57 -4.76 29.26
CA ASP A 374 14.71 -3.32 29.48
C ASP A 374 13.35 -2.63 29.27
N LYS A 375 12.91 -1.90 30.29
CA LYS A 375 11.59 -1.25 30.29
C LYS A 375 11.54 -0.09 29.29
N GLU A 376 12.61 0.69 29.18
CA GLU A 376 12.66 1.84 28.28
C GLU A 376 12.73 1.38 26.81
N GLU A 377 13.51 0.33 26.54
CA GLU A 377 13.48 -0.29 25.20
C GLU A 377 12.09 -0.83 24.90
N ARG A 378 11.49 -1.62 25.78
CA ARG A 378 10.16 -2.22 25.56
C ARG A 378 9.08 -1.18 25.27
N ILE A 379 9.12 -0.02 25.94
CA ILE A 379 8.22 1.12 25.66
C ILE A 379 8.32 1.54 24.17
N LYS A 380 9.52 1.64 23.60
CA LYS A 380 9.70 2.01 22.20
C LYS A 380 9.03 1.03 21.24
N PHE A 381 9.15 -0.29 21.51
CA PHE A 381 8.49 -1.33 20.76
C PHE A 381 6.96 -1.28 20.89
N ILE A 382 6.46 -1.02 22.08
CA ILE A 382 5.02 -0.86 22.34
C ILE A 382 4.49 0.36 21.59
N LEU A 383 5.17 1.51 21.67
CA LEU A 383 4.79 2.71 20.92
C LEU A 383 4.79 2.48 19.41
N ALA A 384 5.81 1.79 18.91
CA ALA A 384 5.88 1.44 17.49
C ALA A 384 4.72 0.52 17.07
N ALA A 385 4.46 -0.54 17.84
CA ALA A 385 3.38 -1.47 17.59
C ALA A 385 1.98 -0.84 17.77
N TYR A 386 1.84 0.10 18.67
CA TYR A 386 0.61 0.89 18.82
C TYR A 386 0.27 1.67 17.55
N ASN A 387 1.28 2.23 16.91
CA ASN A 387 1.12 3.02 15.69
C ASN A 387 0.91 2.16 14.43
N CYS A 388 1.65 1.06 14.26
CA CYS A 388 1.63 0.28 13.02
C CYS A 388 1.06 -1.14 13.14
N GLY A 389 0.74 -1.59 14.35
CA GLY A 389 0.45 -2.99 14.63
C GLY A 389 1.71 -3.79 15.00
N PRO A 390 1.58 -4.83 15.85
CA PRO A 390 2.70 -5.66 16.27
C PRO A 390 3.32 -6.48 15.13
N ALA A 391 2.56 -6.83 14.10
CA ALA A 391 3.00 -7.66 12.99
C ALA A 391 4.26 -7.14 12.30
N HIS A 392 4.28 -5.87 11.93
CA HIS A 392 5.44 -5.25 11.28
C HIS A 392 6.66 -5.13 12.19
N ILE A 393 6.44 -4.94 13.49
CA ILE A 393 7.53 -4.89 14.46
C ILE A 393 8.17 -6.28 14.65
N LEU A 394 7.35 -7.33 14.68
CA LEU A 394 7.85 -8.72 14.75
C LEU A 394 8.68 -9.09 13.53
N ASP A 395 8.26 -8.66 12.33
CA ASP A 395 9.05 -8.82 11.10
C ASP A 395 10.39 -8.06 11.19
N ALA A 396 10.38 -6.81 11.63
CA ALA A 396 11.60 -6.02 11.79
C ALA A 396 12.55 -6.63 12.83
N MET A 397 12.02 -7.23 13.91
CA MET A 397 12.80 -8.00 14.88
C MET A 397 13.40 -9.28 14.27
N ALA A 398 12.65 -9.96 13.40
CA ALA A 398 13.14 -11.15 12.71
C ALA A 398 14.28 -10.80 11.73
N LEU A 399 14.12 -9.72 10.97
CA LEU A 399 15.19 -9.16 10.12
C LEU A 399 16.41 -8.77 10.94
N ALA A 400 16.23 -8.01 12.04
CA ALA A 400 17.34 -7.63 12.92
C ALA A 400 18.14 -8.85 13.37
N ARG A 401 17.47 -9.92 13.80
CA ARG A 401 18.12 -11.18 14.21
C ARG A 401 18.87 -11.82 13.04
N LYS A 402 18.27 -11.90 11.86
CA LYS A 402 18.88 -12.50 10.66
C LYS A 402 20.16 -11.77 10.26
N PHE A 403 20.15 -10.44 10.32
CA PHE A 403 21.31 -9.61 9.93
C PHE A 403 22.26 -9.26 11.09
N GLY A 404 22.27 -10.06 12.18
CA GLY A 404 23.24 -9.95 13.27
C GLY A 404 23.04 -8.73 14.17
N LYS A 405 21.87 -8.10 14.14
CA LYS A 405 21.51 -7.00 15.04
C LYS A 405 20.70 -7.52 16.23
N ASN A 406 20.68 -6.74 17.32
CA ASN A 406 19.93 -7.13 18.51
C ASN A 406 18.41 -6.86 18.30
N PRO A 407 17.55 -7.91 18.29
CA PRO A 407 16.12 -7.74 18.09
C PRO A 407 15.38 -7.12 19.30
N HIS A 408 16.08 -6.83 20.40
CA HIS A 408 15.51 -6.24 21.60
C HIS A 408 15.98 -4.80 21.86
N ILE A 409 16.70 -4.21 20.91
CA ILE A 409 17.12 -2.81 20.92
C ILE A 409 16.46 -2.07 19.77
N TRP A 410 15.89 -0.90 20.04
CA TRP A 410 15.17 -0.13 19.05
C TRP A 410 16.11 0.62 18.11
N TYR A 411 16.83 1.63 18.63
CA TYR A 411 17.64 2.52 17.79
C TYR A 411 18.81 1.81 17.10
N ASN A 412 18.96 2.04 15.79
CA ASN A 412 19.99 1.43 14.92
C ASN A 412 19.94 -0.10 14.82
N HIS A 413 18.92 -0.74 15.38
CA HIS A 413 18.69 -2.17 15.33
C HIS A 413 17.34 -2.46 14.67
N VAL A 414 16.25 -2.55 15.43
CA VAL A 414 14.92 -2.87 14.89
C VAL A 414 14.33 -1.71 14.09
N GLU A 415 14.53 -0.48 14.53
CA GLU A 415 14.17 0.73 13.80
C GLU A 415 14.71 0.73 12.36
N TYR A 416 15.99 0.38 12.20
CA TYR A 416 16.64 0.30 10.89
C TYR A 416 15.91 -0.68 9.95
N PHE A 417 15.56 -1.87 10.43
CA PHE A 417 14.86 -2.85 9.61
C PHE A 417 13.39 -2.51 9.39
N LEU A 418 12.76 -1.80 10.31
CA LEU A 418 11.42 -1.27 10.07
C LEU A 418 11.43 -0.24 8.92
N LEU A 419 12.45 0.61 8.84
CA LEU A 419 12.64 1.53 7.71
C LEU A 419 12.92 0.78 6.40
N LYS A 420 13.65 -0.33 6.47
CA LYS A 420 13.96 -1.18 5.31
C LYS A 420 12.79 -2.03 4.82
N LYS A 421 11.68 -2.09 5.54
CA LYS A 421 10.50 -2.85 5.10
C LYS A 421 9.76 -2.23 3.90
N SER A 422 10.15 -1.07 3.39
CA SER A 422 9.71 -0.56 2.08
C SER A 422 10.55 -1.07 0.91
N ASP A 423 11.71 -1.67 1.20
CA ASP A 423 12.66 -2.18 0.21
C ASP A 423 12.35 -3.67 -0.12
N PRO A 424 12.16 -4.04 -1.42
CA PRO A 424 11.82 -5.40 -1.83
C PRO A 424 12.77 -6.49 -1.35
N ASP A 425 14.06 -6.18 -1.20
CA ASP A 425 15.05 -7.14 -0.70
C ASP A 425 14.79 -7.52 0.75
N PHE A 426 14.10 -6.67 1.50
CA PHE A 426 13.76 -6.91 2.90
C PHE A 426 12.33 -7.40 3.08
N TYR A 427 11.32 -6.79 2.44
CA TYR A 427 9.95 -7.23 2.67
C TYR A 427 9.61 -8.56 1.98
N ASN A 428 10.38 -9.00 0.97
CA ASN A 428 10.28 -10.35 0.37
C ASN A 428 11.20 -11.38 1.05
N ASP A 429 11.95 -10.99 2.09
CA ASP A 429 12.80 -11.93 2.81
C ASP A 429 11.97 -13.03 3.47
N PRO A 430 12.40 -14.30 3.41
CA PRO A 430 11.66 -15.44 3.98
C PRO A 430 11.30 -15.32 5.47
N VAL A 431 12.00 -14.49 6.25
CA VAL A 431 11.67 -14.26 7.66
C VAL A 431 10.55 -13.23 7.87
N VAL A 432 10.20 -12.48 6.83
CA VAL A 432 9.11 -11.49 6.83
C VAL A 432 7.80 -12.17 6.48
N LYS A 433 6.79 -12.00 7.33
CA LYS A 433 5.47 -12.63 7.19
C LYS A 433 4.40 -11.66 6.69
N TYR A 434 4.60 -10.37 6.98
CA TYR A 434 3.59 -9.32 6.76
C TYR A 434 4.00 -8.31 5.67
N GLY A 435 5.01 -8.67 4.86
CA GLY A 435 5.39 -7.98 3.64
C GLY A 435 5.79 -6.51 3.84
N TYR A 436 5.47 -5.71 2.85
CA TYR A 436 5.78 -4.28 2.74
C TYR A 436 5.23 -3.45 3.89
N TYR A 437 6.06 -2.51 4.38
CA TYR A 437 5.62 -1.45 5.29
C TYR A 437 6.50 -0.20 5.20
N ARG A 438 5.87 0.99 5.27
CA ARG A 438 6.56 2.29 5.29
C ARG A 438 6.90 2.69 6.72
N GLY A 439 8.06 2.23 7.21
CA GLY A 439 8.48 2.39 8.60
C GLY A 439 8.73 3.84 9.07
N ASN A 440 8.94 4.80 8.14
CA ASN A 440 9.28 6.18 8.46
C ASN A 440 8.23 6.89 9.33
N VAL A 441 6.94 6.63 9.11
CA VAL A 441 5.83 7.21 9.89
C VAL A 441 5.91 6.76 11.35
N THR A 442 6.09 5.45 11.55
CA THR A 442 6.18 4.85 12.88
C THR A 442 7.44 5.27 13.63
N VAL A 443 8.58 5.31 12.96
CA VAL A 443 9.83 5.79 13.57
C VAL A 443 9.69 7.24 14.03
N LYS A 444 9.11 8.11 13.19
CA LYS A 444 8.81 9.50 13.56
C LYS A 444 7.81 9.58 14.72
N TYR A 445 6.79 8.70 14.74
CA TYR A 445 5.80 8.64 15.83
C TYR A 445 6.45 8.31 17.17
N VAL A 446 7.27 7.25 17.24
CA VAL A 446 8.00 6.87 18.47
C VAL A 446 8.83 8.06 19.00
N LYS A 447 9.61 8.69 18.11
CA LYS A 447 10.44 9.84 18.47
C LYS A 447 9.61 11.03 18.97
N ARG A 448 8.50 11.37 18.29
CA ARG A 448 7.62 12.48 18.70
C ARG A 448 6.97 12.20 20.04
N THR A 449 6.45 10.99 20.27
CA THR A 449 5.78 10.62 21.53
C THR A 449 6.74 10.71 22.71
N LEU A 450 7.97 10.20 22.56
CA LEU A 450 8.99 10.31 23.60
C LEU A 450 9.41 11.77 23.85
N ASN A 451 9.57 12.57 22.81
CA ASN A 451 9.87 14.00 22.95
C ASN A 451 8.72 14.77 23.63
N THR A 452 7.47 14.43 23.35
CA THR A 452 6.30 15.01 24.01
C THR A 452 6.26 14.60 25.48
N PHE A 453 6.56 13.35 25.77
CA PHE A 453 6.69 12.86 27.15
C PHE A 453 7.75 13.63 27.93
N GLU A 454 8.97 13.82 27.38
CA GLU A 454 10.02 14.59 28.05
C GLU A 454 9.60 16.04 28.31
N LYS A 455 8.91 16.68 27.36
CA LYS A 455 8.33 18.01 27.58
C LYS A 455 7.31 18.04 28.73
N TYR A 456 6.49 16.99 28.85
CA TYR A 456 5.51 16.89 29.94
C TYR A 456 6.14 16.61 31.28
N LYS A 457 7.23 15.82 31.35
CA LYS A 457 8.00 15.62 32.59
C LYS A 457 8.58 16.91 33.14
N ASN A 458 9.09 17.76 32.25
CA ASN A 458 9.72 19.03 32.59
C ASN A 458 8.70 20.16 32.84
N ARG A 459 7.41 19.93 32.65
CA ARG A 459 6.36 20.91 32.95
C ARG A 459 6.05 20.86 34.41
N LYS A 460 6.39 21.99 35.13
CA LYS A 460 6.06 22.19 36.53
C LYS A 460 4.58 22.45 36.75
#